data_b8a02b97b7f2d279f821619b4885b5be
#
_entry.id   b8a02b97b7f2d279f821619b4885b5be
#
_cell.length_a   1.000
_cell.length_b   1.000
_cell.length_c   1.000
_cell.angle_alpha   90.00
_cell.angle_beta   90.00
_cell.angle_gamma   90.00
#
_symmetry.space_group_name_H-M   'P 1'
#
loop_
_entity.id
_entity.type
_entity.pdbx_description
1 polymer ?
#
loop_
_entity_poly.entity_id
_entity_poly.type
_entity_poly.pdbx_seq_one_letter_code
_entity_poly.pdbx_strand_id
1 'polypeptide(L)'
;MCIRKLVLVSMVLALLHGCVNLNANPAEQLLGKWQVDIAGVELIVKYTQTTVQVGDSAPVPYALTGNQLTFTNGGSQKRVIMFSSKREMTQTDPLTQTERIYTRL
;
A
#
# COMPACT_ATOMS: atom_id res chain seq x y z
N MET A 1 9.36 -1.67 46.02
CA MET A 1 9.46 -2.86 45.18
C MET A 1 8.33 -3.01 44.19
N CYS A 2 7.10 -2.86 44.59
CA CYS A 2 5.96 -2.94 43.66
C CYS A 2 6.00 -1.88 42.56
N ILE A 3 6.58 -0.73 42.87
CA ILE A 3 6.69 0.37 41.91
C ILE A 3 7.52 0.00 40.70
N ARG A 4 8.61 -0.76 40.88
CA ARG A 4 9.45 -1.17 39.77
C ARG A 4 8.70 -2.08 38.77
N LYS A 5 7.89 -2.98 39.28
CA LYS A 5 7.09 -3.88 38.44
C LYS A 5 6.06 -3.12 37.65
N LEU A 6 5.46 -2.10 38.20
CA LEU A 6 4.51 -1.24 37.52
C LEU A 6 5.15 -0.48 36.37
N VAL A 7 6.36 0.03 36.58
CA VAL A 7 7.07 0.75 35.53
C VAL A 7 7.40 -0.17 34.34
N LEU A 8 7.80 -1.40 34.62
CA LEU A 8 8.07 -2.38 33.56
C LEU A 8 6.83 -2.70 32.74
N VAL A 9 5.70 -2.86 33.37
CA VAL A 9 4.43 -3.12 32.70
C VAL A 9 4.07 -1.95 31.78
N SER A 10 4.27 -0.73 32.19
CA SER A 10 4.03 0.45 31.36
C SER A 10 4.86 0.44 30.08
N MET A 11 6.11 0.07 30.18
CA MET A 11 6.99 0.01 29.01
C MET A 11 6.54 -1.05 28.00
N VAL A 12 6.07 -2.18 28.47
CA VAL A 12 5.55 -3.24 27.62
C VAL A 12 4.32 -2.76 26.84
N LEU A 13 3.43 -2.04 27.50
CA LEU A 13 2.25 -1.49 26.84
C LEU A 13 2.62 -0.49 25.75
N ALA A 14 3.64 0.33 25.95
CA ALA A 14 4.09 1.26 24.93
C ALA A 14 4.60 0.55 23.69
N LEU A 15 5.29 -0.56 23.85
CA LEU A 15 5.76 -1.37 22.72
C LEU A 15 4.62 -1.97 21.92
N LEU A 16 3.58 -2.44 22.60
CA LEU A 16 2.38 -2.97 21.93
C LEU A 16 1.69 -1.91 21.08
N HIS A 17 1.66 -0.68 21.52
CA HIS A 17 1.10 0.41 20.73
C HIS A 17 1.86 0.63 19.43
N GLY A 18 3.17 0.56 19.44
CA GLY A 18 3.97 0.65 18.24
C GLY A 18 3.64 -0.46 17.24
N CYS A 19 3.37 -1.66 17.70
CA CYS A 19 3.05 -2.79 16.82
C CYS A 19 1.69 -2.62 16.13
N VAL A 20 0.70 -2.01 16.76
CA VAL A 20 -0.64 -1.84 16.18
C VAL A 20 -0.58 -1.02 14.88
N ASN A 21 0.31 -0.03 14.79
CA ASN A 21 0.43 0.81 13.60
C ASN A 21 0.93 0.05 12.37
N LEU A 22 1.57 -1.10 12.55
CA LEU A 22 2.09 -1.91 11.46
C LEU A 22 1.02 -2.77 10.80
N ASN A 23 -0.15 -2.89 11.43
CA ASN A 23 -1.24 -3.74 10.93
C ASN A 23 -2.30 -2.94 10.18
N ALA A 24 -1.93 -1.81 9.60
CA ALA A 24 -2.86 -1.03 8.81
C ALA A 24 -3.36 -1.85 7.62
N ASN A 25 -4.66 -1.73 7.33
CA ASN A 25 -5.31 -2.45 6.26
C ASN A 25 -4.72 -2.04 4.90
N PRO A 26 -4.30 -2.99 4.05
CA PRO A 26 -3.77 -2.66 2.72
C PRO A 26 -4.71 -1.80 1.88
N ALA A 27 -6.01 -2.02 1.97
CA ALA A 27 -6.98 -1.22 1.23
C ALA A 27 -6.93 0.25 1.63
N GLU A 28 -6.74 0.55 2.90
CA GLU A 28 -6.60 1.92 3.38
C GLU A 28 -5.25 2.52 3.00
N GLN A 29 -4.18 1.73 3.09
CA GLN A 29 -2.85 2.19 2.72
C GLN A 29 -2.73 2.53 1.24
N LEU A 30 -3.51 1.87 0.40
CA LEU A 30 -3.50 2.09 -1.04
C LEU A 30 -4.10 3.45 -1.43
N LEU A 31 -5.04 3.97 -0.65
CA LEU A 31 -5.76 5.20 -0.99
C LEU A 31 -4.82 6.41 -1.08
N GLY A 32 -5.08 7.25 -2.07
CA GLY A 32 -4.37 8.50 -2.24
C GLY A 32 -3.60 8.57 -3.54
N LYS A 33 -2.64 9.49 -3.59
CA LYS A 33 -1.84 9.74 -4.77
C LYS A 33 -0.45 9.16 -4.61
N TRP A 34 0.01 8.50 -5.66
CA TRP A 34 1.31 7.87 -5.74
C TRP A 34 2.03 8.31 -6.99
N GLN A 35 3.34 8.38 -6.91
CA GLN A 35 4.19 8.66 -8.06
C GLN A 35 4.93 7.40 -8.45
N VAL A 36 4.95 7.09 -9.74
CA VAL A 36 5.67 5.96 -10.30
C VAL A 36 6.41 6.40 -11.55
N ASP A 37 7.60 5.85 -11.74
CA ASP A 37 8.38 6.06 -12.94
C ASP A 37 8.22 4.83 -13.85
N ILE A 38 7.70 5.04 -15.04
CA ILE A 38 7.51 3.99 -16.03
C ILE A 38 8.27 4.39 -17.31
N ALA A 39 9.33 3.66 -17.60
CA ALA A 39 10.16 3.89 -18.79
C ALA A 39 10.69 5.33 -18.88
N GLY A 40 11.11 5.90 -17.75
CA GLY A 40 11.64 7.25 -17.68
C GLY A 40 10.58 8.35 -17.58
N VAL A 41 9.29 7.99 -17.57
CA VAL A 41 8.20 8.94 -17.46
C VAL A 41 7.60 8.85 -16.06
N GLU A 42 7.55 9.99 -15.35
CA GLU A 42 6.90 10.06 -14.05
C GLU A 42 5.39 10.19 -14.25
N LEU A 43 4.65 9.28 -13.63
CA LEU A 43 3.19 9.29 -13.66
C LEU A 43 2.64 9.39 -12.25
N ILE A 44 1.52 10.08 -12.12
CA ILE A 44 0.78 10.16 -10.86
C ILE A 44 -0.40 9.21 -10.97
N VAL A 45 -0.53 8.33 -9.99
CA VAL A 45 -1.59 7.34 -9.91
C VAL A 45 -2.44 7.65 -8.69
N LYS A 46 -3.73 7.79 -8.89
CA LYS A 46 -4.67 8.09 -7.81
C LYS A 46 -5.56 6.90 -7.53
N TYR A 47 -5.54 6.42 -6.29
CA TYR A 47 -6.41 5.35 -5.84
C TYR A 47 -7.53 5.91 -4.97
N THR A 48 -8.77 5.63 -5.36
CA THR A 48 -9.94 5.81 -4.51
C THR A 48 -10.35 4.44 -3.96
N GLN A 49 -11.45 4.35 -3.26
CA GLN A 49 -11.92 3.06 -2.71
C GLN A 49 -12.27 2.06 -3.80
N THR A 50 -12.65 2.51 -4.98
CA THR A 50 -13.17 1.64 -6.04
C THR A 50 -12.47 1.80 -7.38
N THR A 51 -11.71 2.88 -7.58
CA THR A 51 -11.11 3.19 -8.88
C THR A 51 -9.65 3.58 -8.76
N VAL A 52 -8.93 3.40 -9.86
CA VAL A 52 -7.56 3.89 -10.03
C VAL A 52 -7.53 4.75 -11.29
N GLN A 53 -6.84 5.88 -11.19
CA GLN A 53 -6.63 6.79 -12.31
C GLN A 53 -5.14 6.99 -12.52
N VAL A 54 -4.67 6.75 -13.74
CA VAL A 54 -3.28 6.95 -14.12
C VAL A 54 -3.17 8.23 -14.94
N GLY A 55 -2.48 9.23 -14.39
CA GLY A 55 -2.35 10.53 -15.04
C GLY A 55 -3.71 11.14 -15.34
N ASP A 56 -3.92 11.53 -16.59
CA ASP A 56 -5.17 12.13 -17.06
C ASP A 56 -6.13 11.12 -17.68
N SER A 57 -5.83 9.83 -17.58
CA SER A 57 -6.69 8.79 -18.12
C SER A 57 -7.97 8.68 -17.33
N ALA A 58 -8.99 8.05 -17.93
CA ALA A 58 -10.25 7.79 -17.23
C ALA A 58 -10.02 6.84 -16.06
N PRO A 59 -10.73 7.03 -14.93
CA PRO A 59 -10.64 6.09 -13.81
C PRO A 59 -11.09 4.69 -14.21
N VAL A 60 -10.42 3.68 -13.69
CA VAL A 60 -10.66 2.27 -13.97
C VAL A 60 -11.03 1.57 -12.66
N PRO A 61 -12.07 0.74 -12.64
CA PRO A 61 -12.38 -0.05 -11.45
C PRO A 61 -11.27 -1.02 -11.11
N TYR A 62 -11.05 -1.22 -9.81
CA TYR A 62 -10.12 -2.24 -9.32
C TYR A 62 -10.73 -2.98 -8.14
N ALA A 63 -10.18 -4.14 -7.85
CA ALA A 63 -10.49 -4.90 -6.64
C ALA A 63 -9.21 -5.28 -5.94
N LEU A 64 -9.23 -5.25 -4.62
CA LEU A 64 -8.10 -5.65 -3.79
C LEU A 64 -8.53 -6.78 -2.88
N THR A 65 -7.88 -7.94 -3.00
CA THR A 65 -8.12 -9.10 -2.15
C THR A 65 -6.81 -9.46 -1.46
N GLY A 66 -6.73 -9.21 -0.15
CA GLY A 66 -5.47 -9.34 0.57
C GLY A 66 -4.44 -8.36 0.01
N ASN A 67 -3.39 -8.87 -0.60
CA ASN A 67 -2.37 -8.06 -1.26
C ASN A 67 -2.40 -8.21 -2.80
N GLN A 68 -3.47 -8.79 -3.33
CA GLN A 68 -3.62 -8.97 -4.76
C GLN A 68 -4.56 -7.93 -5.35
N LEU A 69 -4.02 -7.12 -6.24
CA LEU A 69 -4.74 -6.04 -6.92
C LEU A 69 -5.15 -6.53 -8.30
N THR A 70 -6.42 -6.35 -8.65
CA THR A 70 -6.97 -6.75 -9.94
C THR A 70 -7.61 -5.56 -10.63
N PHE A 71 -7.21 -5.30 -11.86
CA PHE A 71 -7.79 -4.26 -12.70
C PHE A 71 -8.75 -4.92 -13.69
N THR A 72 -9.92 -4.32 -13.89
CA THR A 72 -10.97 -4.88 -14.73
C THR A 72 -11.17 -4.11 -16.04
N ASN A 73 -10.14 -3.48 -16.54
CA ASN A 73 -10.20 -2.69 -17.76
C ASN A 73 -9.81 -3.54 -18.98
N GLY A 74 -10.80 -4.07 -19.68
CA GLY A 74 -10.59 -4.79 -20.93
C GLY A 74 -9.90 -6.13 -20.82
N GLY A 75 -9.73 -6.66 -19.63
CA GLY A 75 -9.07 -7.91 -19.32
C GLY A 75 -8.67 -7.89 -17.86
N SER A 76 -8.41 -9.03 -17.26
CA SER A 76 -7.99 -9.04 -15.87
C SER A 76 -6.47 -8.97 -15.78
N GLN A 77 -5.96 -7.88 -15.26
CA GLN A 77 -4.55 -7.74 -14.89
C GLN A 77 -4.44 -7.87 -13.38
N LYS A 78 -3.50 -8.69 -12.94
CA LYS A 78 -3.26 -8.92 -11.52
C LYS A 78 -1.89 -8.39 -11.13
N ARG A 79 -1.80 -7.81 -9.94
CA ARG A 79 -0.54 -7.37 -9.36
C ARG A 79 -0.52 -7.70 -7.88
N VAL A 80 0.66 -8.04 -7.39
CA VAL A 80 0.87 -8.25 -5.96
C VAL A 80 1.47 -6.96 -5.40
N ILE A 81 0.85 -6.43 -4.36
CA ILE A 81 1.33 -5.19 -3.74
C ILE A 81 1.99 -5.49 -2.40
N MET A 82 3.03 -4.72 -2.10
CA MET A 82 3.74 -4.82 -0.84
C MET A 82 4.12 -3.40 -0.39
N PHE A 83 3.73 -3.04 0.83
CA PHE A 83 4.11 -1.77 1.42
C PHE A 83 5.38 -1.95 2.24
N SER A 84 6.48 -1.32 1.83
CA SER A 84 7.71 -1.30 2.60
C SER A 84 7.68 -0.24 3.69
N SER A 85 6.84 0.79 3.50
CA SER A 85 6.58 1.83 4.48
C SER A 85 5.25 2.49 4.16
N LYS A 86 4.85 3.49 4.93
CA LYS A 86 3.63 4.27 4.64
C LYS A 86 3.77 5.08 3.35
N ARG A 87 4.98 5.31 2.89
CA ARG A 87 5.27 6.16 1.74
C ARG A 87 5.76 5.41 0.53
N GLU A 88 5.95 4.10 0.63
CA GLU A 88 6.50 3.31 -0.46
C GLU A 88 5.76 1.99 -0.62
N MET A 89 5.37 1.72 -1.85
CA MET A 89 4.67 0.50 -2.24
C MET A 89 5.34 -0.08 -3.48
N THR A 90 5.54 -1.39 -3.47
CA THR A 90 6.00 -2.14 -4.64
C THR A 90 4.83 -2.90 -5.23
N GLN A 91 4.64 -2.80 -6.54
CA GLN A 91 3.69 -3.62 -7.29
C GLN A 91 4.46 -4.55 -8.21
N THR A 92 4.15 -5.84 -8.13
CA THR A 92 4.80 -6.87 -8.94
C THR A 92 3.77 -7.51 -9.85
N ASP A 93 4.08 -7.57 -11.15
CA ASP A 93 3.30 -8.35 -12.10
C ASP A 93 3.74 -9.81 -12.01
N PRO A 94 2.87 -10.74 -11.56
CA PRO A 94 3.27 -12.14 -11.38
C PRO A 94 3.58 -12.87 -12.67
N LEU A 95 3.09 -12.40 -13.81
CA LEU A 95 3.33 -13.04 -15.10
C LEU A 95 4.70 -12.70 -15.64
N THR A 96 5.12 -11.45 -15.57
CA THR A 96 6.39 -10.96 -16.10
C THR A 96 7.45 -10.79 -15.04
N GLN A 97 7.06 -10.85 -13.75
CA GLN A 97 7.91 -10.56 -12.61
C GLN A 97 8.49 -9.14 -12.63
N THR A 98 7.80 -8.24 -13.31
CA THR A 98 8.18 -6.84 -13.36
C THR A 98 7.74 -6.16 -12.07
N GLU A 99 8.67 -5.46 -11.41
CA GLU A 99 8.39 -4.71 -10.19
C GLU A 99 8.43 -3.21 -10.48
N ARG A 100 7.53 -2.47 -9.82
CA ARG A 100 7.50 -1.01 -9.88
C ARG A 100 7.34 -0.46 -8.48
N ILE A 101 8.09 0.60 -8.19
CA ILE A 101 8.06 1.25 -6.89
C ILE A 101 7.23 2.51 -6.99
N TYR A 102 6.26 2.61 -6.11
CA TYR A 102 5.36 3.76 -6.00
C TYR A 102 5.69 4.53 -4.73
N THR A 103 5.82 5.83 -4.85
CA THR A 103 6.10 6.73 -3.73
C THR A 103 4.87 7.59 -3.47
N ARG A 104 4.43 7.64 -2.23
CA ARG A 104 3.27 8.44 -1.84
C ARG A 104 3.58 9.92 -1.92
N LEU A 105 2.70 10.66 -2.51
CA LEU A 105 2.77 12.12 -2.59
C LEU A 105 2.17 12.80 -1.36
#